data_592088920fae7dcfcfd94f04531d706c
#
_entry.id   592088920fae7dcfcfd94f04531d706c
#
_cell.length_a   1.000
_cell.length_b   1.000
_cell.length_c   1.000
_cell.angle_alpha   90.00
_cell.angle_beta   90.00
_cell.angle_gamma   90.00
#
_symmetry.space_group_name_H-M   'P 1'
#
loop_
_entity.id
_entity.type
_entity.pdbx_description
1 polymer ?
#
loop_
_entity_poly.entity_id
_entity_poly.type
_entity_poly.pdbx_seq_one_letter_code
_entity_poly.pdbx_strand_id
1 'polypeptide(L)'
;MKVHMKIETMRKIDYGIGIPLTFIMSLFKFLLPIRTLPQKKIKNILFIELSEMGSAILADPAMQRAKNKYAAEIFFVIFKRNKASLDFLKSVPEKNIFTIDDSSFFNIIKDAVTLFFWCEKNQIDITIDLELFSRATALLSFLTRSPIKAGFHNYHGEGLYR
;
A
#
# COMPACT_ATOMS: atom_id res chain seq x y z
N MET A 1 22.02 -11.13 -13.40
CA MET A 1 20.58 -11.44 -13.49
C MET A 1 20.03 -11.44 -12.07
N LYS A 2 19.30 -10.40 -11.64
CA LYS A 2 18.70 -10.37 -10.30
C LYS A 2 17.55 -11.38 -10.27
N VAL A 3 17.66 -12.39 -9.41
CA VAL A 3 16.61 -13.40 -9.21
C VAL A 3 15.52 -12.75 -8.37
N HIS A 4 14.40 -12.41 -8.99
CA HIS A 4 13.22 -11.99 -8.25
C HIS A 4 12.58 -13.16 -7.51
N MET A 5 12.01 -12.91 -6.35
CA MET A 5 11.32 -13.94 -5.57
C MET A 5 10.15 -14.51 -6.38
N LYS A 6 10.03 -15.86 -6.42
CA LYS A 6 8.91 -16.52 -7.09
C LYS A 6 7.60 -16.24 -6.35
N ILE A 7 6.49 -16.09 -7.07
CA ILE A 7 5.14 -15.85 -6.53
C ILE A 7 4.76 -16.90 -5.47
N GLU A 8 5.13 -18.17 -5.70
CA GLU A 8 4.88 -19.25 -4.72
C GLU A 8 5.63 -19.04 -3.40
N THR A 9 6.85 -18.51 -3.46
CA THR A 9 7.64 -18.18 -2.26
C THR A 9 7.01 -17.01 -1.52
N MET A 10 6.54 -15.99 -2.24
CA MET A 10 5.80 -14.86 -1.65
C MET A 10 4.51 -15.33 -0.96
N ARG A 11 3.73 -16.22 -1.57
CA ARG A 11 2.53 -16.81 -0.95
C ARG A 11 2.82 -17.62 0.31
N LYS A 12 3.91 -18.42 0.32
CA LYS A 12 4.31 -19.17 1.51
C LYS A 12 4.75 -18.25 2.65
N ILE A 13 5.44 -17.16 2.34
CA ILE A 13 5.84 -16.13 3.31
C ILE A 13 4.59 -15.40 3.83
N ASP A 14 3.68 -15.02 2.95
CA ASP A 14 2.42 -14.37 3.31
C ASP A 14 1.59 -15.24 4.26
N TYR A 15 1.52 -16.55 4.02
CA TYR A 15 0.79 -17.48 4.88
C TYR A 15 1.53 -17.77 6.20
N GLY A 16 2.83 -18.05 6.14
CA GLY A 16 3.60 -18.48 7.32
C GLY A 16 3.98 -17.34 8.27
N ILE A 17 4.33 -16.19 7.72
CA ILE A 17 4.76 -15.01 8.49
C ILE A 17 3.62 -13.97 8.58
N GLY A 18 2.82 -13.86 7.53
CA GLY A 18 1.73 -12.88 7.46
C GLY A 18 0.69 -13.07 8.57
N ILE A 19 0.25 -14.31 8.86
CA ILE A 19 -0.75 -14.58 9.90
C ILE A 19 -0.26 -14.15 11.30
N PRO A 20 0.90 -14.63 11.82
CA PRO A 20 1.38 -14.18 13.13
C PRO A 20 1.62 -12.68 13.18
N LEU A 21 2.15 -12.10 12.11
CA LEU A 21 2.49 -10.69 12.07
C LEU A 21 1.22 -9.80 12.05
N THR A 22 0.19 -10.15 11.27
CA THR A 22 -1.09 -9.44 11.30
C THR A 22 -1.77 -9.53 12.65
N PHE A 23 -1.69 -10.68 13.33
CA PHE A 23 -2.22 -10.84 14.69
C PHE A 23 -1.50 -9.92 15.68
N ILE A 24 -0.16 -9.92 15.66
CA ILE A 24 0.66 -9.04 16.51
C ILE A 24 0.35 -7.56 16.20
N MET A 25 0.29 -7.18 14.93
CA MET A 25 0.00 -5.80 14.54
C MET A 25 -1.44 -5.40 14.90
N SER A 26 -2.40 -6.31 14.85
CA SER A 26 -3.77 -6.06 15.33
C SER A 26 -3.80 -5.76 16.82
N LEU A 27 -2.96 -6.43 17.61
CA LEU A 27 -2.80 -6.13 19.03
C LEU A 27 -2.14 -4.75 19.24
N PHE A 28 -1.09 -4.44 18.50
CA PHE A 28 -0.43 -3.13 18.53
C PHE A 28 -1.34 -1.98 18.08
N LYS A 29 -2.38 -2.24 17.28
CA LYS A 29 -3.38 -1.23 16.89
C LYS A 29 -4.04 -0.56 18.09
N PHE A 30 -4.24 -1.28 19.19
CA PHE A 30 -4.79 -0.73 20.42
C PHE A 30 -3.79 0.18 21.16
N LEU A 31 -2.50 -0.01 20.94
CA LEU A 31 -1.43 0.75 21.60
C LEU A 31 -0.96 1.96 20.79
N LEU A 32 -1.14 1.94 19.46
CA LEU A 32 -0.76 3.05 18.61
C LEU A 32 -1.90 4.06 18.50
N PRO A 33 -1.66 5.34 18.80
CA PRO A 33 -2.67 6.37 18.61
C PRO A 33 -3.07 6.44 17.15
N ILE A 34 -4.35 6.17 16.89
CA ILE A 34 -4.91 6.30 15.55
C ILE A 34 -4.90 7.79 15.22
N ARG A 35 -4.32 8.12 14.09
CA ARG A 35 -4.41 9.46 13.55
C ARG A 35 -5.91 9.73 13.30
N THR A 36 -6.50 10.59 14.10
CA THR A 36 -7.89 10.99 13.90
C THR A 36 -7.98 11.76 12.59
N LEU A 37 -9.03 11.49 11.80
CA LEU A 37 -9.38 12.35 10.69
C LEU A 37 -9.52 13.76 11.25
N PRO A 38 -8.67 14.72 10.86
CA PRO A 38 -9.03 16.09 11.10
C PRO A 38 -10.37 16.31 10.37
N GLN A 39 -11.20 17.23 10.83
CA GLN A 39 -12.36 17.76 10.06
C GLN A 39 -11.89 18.41 8.73
N LYS A 40 -10.70 18.12 8.30
CA LYS A 40 -10.01 18.64 7.13
C LYS A 40 -10.35 17.81 5.90
N LYS A 41 -10.51 18.52 4.81
CA LYS A 41 -10.64 18.02 3.45
C LYS A 41 -9.54 16.98 3.15
N ILE A 42 -9.91 15.82 2.61
CA ILE A 42 -9.01 14.79 2.10
C ILE A 42 -8.12 15.43 1.03
N LYS A 43 -6.79 15.29 1.18
CA LYS A 43 -5.80 15.89 0.29
C LYS A 43 -4.91 14.87 -0.40
N ASN A 44 -4.57 13.77 0.29
CA ASN A 44 -3.58 12.81 -0.18
C ASN A 44 -4.13 11.39 -0.11
N ILE A 45 -4.26 10.75 -1.27
CA ILE A 45 -4.81 9.39 -1.42
C ILE A 45 -3.72 8.49 -1.98
N LEU A 46 -3.38 7.44 -1.23
CA LEU A 46 -2.41 6.43 -1.61
C LEU A 46 -3.11 5.19 -2.14
N PHE A 47 -2.67 4.71 -3.29
CA PHE A 47 -3.02 3.41 -3.84
C PHE A 47 -1.84 2.44 -3.69
N ILE A 48 -2.12 1.21 -3.32
CA ILE A 48 -1.14 0.12 -3.22
C ILE A 48 -1.53 -0.97 -4.20
N GLU A 49 -0.66 -1.26 -5.17
CA GLU A 49 -0.75 -2.40 -6.08
C GLU A 49 0.67 -2.82 -6.42
N LEU A 50 1.12 -3.96 -5.89
CA LEU A 50 2.53 -4.34 -5.97
C LEU A 50 2.83 -5.24 -7.15
N SER A 51 1.95 -6.22 -7.40
CA SER A 51 2.29 -7.41 -8.16
C SER A 51 1.87 -7.36 -9.62
N GLU A 52 0.79 -6.67 -9.94
CA GLU A 52 0.19 -6.72 -11.27
C GLU A 52 0.19 -5.37 -11.99
N MET A 53 0.97 -5.28 -13.09
CA MET A 53 0.99 -4.09 -13.94
C MET A 53 -0.39 -3.80 -14.56
N GLY A 54 -1.14 -4.85 -14.93
CA GLY A 54 -2.48 -4.71 -15.52
C GLY A 54 -3.46 -4.07 -14.56
N SER A 55 -3.48 -4.51 -13.30
CA SER A 55 -4.34 -3.97 -12.25
C SER A 55 -4.05 -2.50 -11.98
N ALA A 56 -2.78 -2.10 -11.97
CA ALA A 56 -2.39 -0.69 -11.85
C ALA A 56 -2.97 0.16 -12.98
N ILE A 57 -2.95 -0.34 -14.23
CA ILE A 57 -3.54 0.36 -15.38
C ILE A 57 -5.06 0.43 -15.26
N LEU A 58 -5.73 -0.66 -14.87
CA LEU A 58 -7.17 -0.70 -14.68
C LEU A 58 -7.65 0.20 -13.55
N ALA A 59 -6.80 0.51 -12.59
CA ALA A 59 -7.10 1.44 -11.49
C ALA A 59 -7.10 2.92 -11.90
N ASP A 60 -6.56 3.28 -13.07
CA ASP A 60 -6.42 4.68 -13.50
C ASP A 60 -7.74 5.47 -13.49
N PRO A 61 -8.86 4.96 -14.03
CA PRO A 61 -10.14 5.67 -13.96
C PRO A 61 -10.61 5.94 -12.52
N ALA A 62 -10.34 5.00 -11.59
CA ALA A 62 -10.68 5.18 -10.19
C ALA A 62 -9.79 6.25 -9.53
N MET A 63 -8.49 6.27 -9.85
CA MET A 63 -7.56 7.30 -9.39
C MET A 63 -7.95 8.69 -9.90
N GLN A 64 -8.28 8.81 -11.19
CA GLN A 64 -8.76 10.07 -11.78
C GLN A 64 -10.06 10.55 -11.11
N ARG A 65 -11.00 9.64 -10.89
CA ARG A 65 -12.25 9.96 -10.19
C ARG A 65 -12.01 10.43 -8.76
N ALA A 66 -11.12 9.76 -8.03
CA ALA A 66 -10.75 10.16 -6.67
C ALA A 66 -10.09 11.54 -6.64
N LYS A 67 -9.12 11.77 -7.55
CA LYS A 67 -8.47 13.07 -7.74
C LYS A 67 -9.47 14.20 -7.97
N ASN A 68 -10.41 14.00 -8.89
CA ASN A 68 -11.39 15.02 -9.24
C ASN A 68 -12.41 15.24 -8.13
N LYS A 69 -12.92 14.16 -7.52
CA LYS A 69 -13.94 14.23 -6.47
C LYS A 69 -13.45 14.95 -5.22
N TYR A 70 -12.23 14.69 -4.81
CA TYR A 70 -11.66 15.20 -3.56
C TYR A 70 -10.71 16.39 -3.78
N ALA A 71 -10.39 16.73 -5.04
CA ALA A 71 -9.28 17.64 -5.38
C ALA A 71 -7.99 17.22 -4.66
N ALA A 72 -7.71 15.91 -4.63
CA ALA A 72 -6.63 15.30 -3.89
C ALA A 72 -5.43 14.99 -4.79
N GLU A 73 -4.22 14.95 -4.20
CA GLU A 73 -3.05 14.37 -4.84
C GLU A 73 -3.10 12.84 -4.74
N ILE A 74 -2.70 12.17 -5.82
CA ILE A 74 -2.64 10.71 -5.88
C ILE A 74 -1.20 10.27 -5.68
N PHE A 75 -1.04 9.28 -4.80
CA PHE A 75 0.19 8.59 -4.47
C PHE A 75 0.06 7.12 -4.83
N PHE A 76 1.18 6.45 -5.14
CA PHE A 76 1.16 5.04 -5.52
C PHE A 76 2.34 4.28 -4.94
N VAL A 77 2.09 3.03 -4.50
CA VAL A 77 3.13 2.08 -4.08
C VAL A 77 3.10 0.87 -5.01
N ILE A 78 4.24 0.52 -5.57
CA ILE A 78 4.39 -0.57 -6.53
C ILE A 78 5.75 -1.24 -6.38
N PHE A 79 5.88 -2.52 -6.79
CA PHE A 79 7.21 -3.12 -6.92
C PHE A 79 8.03 -2.43 -8.00
N LYS A 80 9.32 -2.23 -7.72
CA LYS A 80 10.26 -1.54 -8.60
C LYS A 80 10.25 -2.10 -10.04
N ARG A 81 10.12 -3.43 -10.18
CA ARG A 81 10.05 -4.10 -11.49
C ARG A 81 8.82 -3.71 -12.31
N ASN A 82 7.73 -3.31 -11.64
CA ASN A 82 6.45 -2.99 -12.27
C ASN A 82 6.24 -1.48 -12.47
N LYS A 83 7.20 -0.63 -12.03
CA LYS A 83 7.08 0.84 -12.11
C LYS A 83 6.72 1.33 -13.51
N ALA A 84 7.24 0.69 -14.55
CA ALA A 84 7.01 1.08 -15.94
C ALA A 84 5.51 1.13 -16.33
N SER A 85 4.63 0.37 -15.63
CA SER A 85 3.18 0.46 -15.87
C SER A 85 2.61 1.82 -15.53
N LEU A 86 3.19 2.52 -14.54
CA LEU A 86 2.73 3.84 -14.12
C LEU A 86 3.25 4.96 -15.04
N ASP A 87 4.29 4.72 -15.84
CA ASP A 87 4.80 5.71 -16.79
C ASP A 87 3.78 6.00 -17.90
N PHE A 88 2.88 5.04 -18.18
CA PHE A 88 1.76 5.22 -19.10
C PHE A 88 0.59 5.98 -18.49
N LEU A 89 0.53 6.08 -17.15
CA LEU A 89 -0.56 6.71 -16.41
C LEU A 89 -0.15 8.13 -16.03
N LYS A 90 -0.88 9.11 -16.54
CA LYS A 90 -0.65 10.53 -16.20
C LYS A 90 -1.33 10.94 -14.88
N SER A 91 -2.01 10.01 -14.23
CA SER A 91 -2.77 10.29 -13.01
C SER A 91 -1.87 10.48 -11.78
N VAL A 92 -0.71 9.82 -11.76
CA VAL A 92 0.20 9.83 -10.62
C VAL A 92 1.51 10.52 -11.03
N PRO A 93 1.85 11.68 -10.44
CA PRO A 93 3.15 12.31 -10.66
C PRO A 93 4.30 11.41 -10.20
N GLU A 94 5.43 11.39 -10.90
CA GLU A 94 6.58 10.55 -10.56
C GLU A 94 7.07 10.75 -9.11
N LYS A 95 7.06 11.98 -8.62
CA LYS A 95 7.42 12.31 -7.23
C LYS A 95 6.53 11.63 -6.18
N ASN A 96 5.32 11.20 -6.57
CA ASN A 96 4.33 10.58 -5.72
C ASN A 96 4.33 9.04 -5.85
N ILE A 97 5.29 8.46 -6.56
CA ILE A 97 5.46 7.02 -6.71
C ILE A 97 6.52 6.52 -5.74
N PHE A 98 6.15 5.59 -4.88
CA PHE A 98 7.08 4.85 -4.03
C PHE A 98 7.29 3.45 -4.59
N THR A 99 8.55 3.03 -4.73
CA THR A 99 8.87 1.69 -5.24
C THR A 99 9.49 0.82 -4.17
N ILE A 100 9.02 -0.44 -4.07
CA ILE A 100 9.57 -1.47 -3.19
C ILE A 100 10.45 -2.42 -4.02
N ASP A 101 11.69 -2.62 -3.59
CA ASP A 101 12.62 -3.58 -4.22
C ASP A 101 12.36 -5.00 -3.70
N ASP A 102 11.75 -5.83 -4.53
CA ASP A 102 11.42 -7.23 -4.24
C ASP A 102 12.54 -8.22 -4.58
N SER A 103 13.75 -7.74 -4.80
CA SER A 103 14.92 -8.60 -5.10
C SER A 103 15.36 -9.44 -3.89
N SER A 104 15.06 -9.01 -2.68
CA SER A 104 15.30 -9.77 -1.44
C SER A 104 14.33 -9.39 -0.33
N PHE A 105 14.13 -10.32 0.61
CA PHE A 105 13.28 -10.07 1.79
C PHE A 105 13.79 -8.89 2.65
N PHE A 106 15.11 -8.76 2.77
CA PHE A 106 15.72 -7.65 3.49
C PHE A 106 15.40 -6.28 2.85
N ASN A 107 15.44 -6.21 1.52
CA ASN A 107 15.06 -4.98 0.80
C ASN A 107 13.60 -4.63 1.01
N ILE A 108 12.70 -5.62 1.00
CA ILE A 108 11.27 -5.41 1.27
C ILE A 108 11.07 -4.81 2.67
N ILE A 109 11.74 -5.35 3.70
CA ILE A 109 11.64 -4.81 5.07
C ILE A 109 12.19 -3.39 5.15
N LYS A 110 13.38 -3.15 4.58
CA LYS A 110 14.00 -1.83 4.53
C LYS A 110 13.07 -0.81 3.86
N ASP A 111 12.49 -1.19 2.73
CA ASP A 111 11.61 -0.30 1.96
C ASP A 111 10.26 -0.12 2.67
N ALA A 112 9.75 -1.12 3.40
CA ALA A 112 8.57 -0.97 4.24
C ALA A 112 8.77 0.06 5.37
N VAL A 113 9.94 0.06 6.01
CA VAL A 113 10.30 1.08 7.01
C VAL A 113 10.43 2.46 6.35
N THR A 114 11.04 2.54 5.17
CA THR A 114 11.16 3.78 4.41
C THR A 114 9.80 4.31 3.98
N LEU A 115 8.89 3.41 3.56
CA LEU A 115 7.50 3.73 3.21
C LEU A 115 6.76 4.38 4.38
N PHE A 116 6.95 3.86 5.60
CA PHE A 116 6.35 4.47 6.79
C PHE A 116 6.72 5.96 6.91
N PHE A 117 8.01 6.30 6.86
CA PHE A 117 8.47 7.69 6.95
C PHE A 117 8.02 8.53 5.75
N TRP A 118 7.98 7.92 4.56
CA TRP A 118 7.50 8.60 3.36
C TRP A 118 6.00 8.93 3.46
N CYS A 119 5.18 8.04 3.99
CA CYS A 119 3.76 8.27 4.22
C CYS A 119 3.52 9.36 5.29
N GLU A 120 4.30 9.35 6.37
CA GLU A 120 4.22 10.41 7.39
C GLU A 120 4.58 11.78 6.82
N LYS A 121 5.66 11.86 6.03
CA LYS A 121 6.07 13.10 5.36
C LYS A 121 5.00 13.64 4.42
N ASN A 122 4.36 12.75 3.65
CA ASN A 122 3.33 13.12 2.67
C ASN A 122 1.93 13.20 3.28
N GLN A 123 1.77 12.96 4.58
CA GLN A 123 0.49 13.06 5.31
C GLN A 123 -0.66 12.35 4.59
N ILE A 124 -0.49 11.07 4.27
CA ILE A 124 -1.49 10.27 3.59
C ILE A 124 -2.79 10.23 4.41
N ASP A 125 -3.91 10.63 3.80
CA ASP A 125 -5.24 10.66 4.43
C ASP A 125 -6.01 9.35 4.23
N ILE A 126 -5.92 8.79 3.02
CA ILE A 126 -6.60 7.55 2.65
C ILE A 126 -5.57 6.60 2.02
N THR A 127 -5.60 5.33 2.42
CA THR A 127 -4.90 4.24 1.74
C THR A 127 -5.93 3.28 1.14
N ILE A 128 -5.77 2.98 -0.15
CA ILE A 128 -6.58 2.03 -0.90
C ILE A 128 -5.67 0.90 -1.37
N ASP A 129 -5.88 -0.29 -0.82
CA ASP A 129 -5.17 -1.51 -1.19
C ASP A 129 -5.94 -2.21 -2.31
N LEU A 130 -5.31 -2.31 -3.48
CA LEU A 130 -5.88 -2.94 -4.67
C LEU A 130 -5.48 -4.41 -4.81
N GLU A 131 -4.48 -4.88 -4.04
CA GLU A 131 -4.07 -6.28 -4.04
C GLU A 131 -5.18 -7.19 -3.53
N LEU A 132 -5.41 -8.27 -4.24
CA LEU A 132 -6.43 -9.24 -3.88
C LEU A 132 -5.93 -10.14 -2.73
N PHE A 133 -6.53 -9.98 -1.54
CA PHE A 133 -6.35 -10.89 -0.40
C PHE A 133 -4.90 -11.09 0.08
N SER A 134 -4.05 -10.07 -0.05
CA SER A 134 -2.66 -10.11 0.42
C SER A 134 -2.54 -9.57 1.84
N ARG A 135 -2.00 -10.39 2.76
CA ARG A 135 -1.67 -9.94 4.13
C ARG A 135 -0.50 -8.99 4.14
N ALA A 136 0.45 -9.19 3.24
CA ALA A 136 1.61 -8.31 3.12
C ALA A 136 1.19 -6.87 2.81
N THR A 137 0.24 -6.66 1.89
CA THR A 137 -0.27 -5.33 1.58
C THR A 137 -1.19 -4.77 2.65
N ALA A 138 -1.94 -5.62 3.36
CA ALA A 138 -2.68 -5.21 4.55
C ALA A 138 -1.73 -4.67 5.65
N LEU A 139 -0.57 -5.30 5.86
CA LEU A 139 0.47 -4.80 6.76
C LEU A 139 1.08 -3.49 6.27
N LEU A 140 1.38 -3.38 4.98
CA LEU A 140 1.85 -2.11 4.39
C LEU A 140 0.80 -1.00 4.57
N SER A 141 -0.47 -1.30 4.31
CA SER A 141 -1.59 -0.36 4.55
C SER A 141 -1.67 0.06 6.01
N PHE A 142 -1.44 -0.85 6.95
CA PHE A 142 -1.37 -0.52 8.37
C PHE A 142 -0.20 0.43 8.66
N LEU A 143 0.99 0.18 8.10
CA LEU A 143 2.18 1.00 8.28
C LEU A 143 2.03 2.43 7.73
N THR A 144 1.15 2.68 6.75
CA THR A 144 0.91 4.03 6.25
C THR A 144 0.34 4.97 7.31
N ARG A 145 -0.24 4.44 8.40
CA ARG A 145 -0.94 5.18 9.45
C ARG A 145 -2.03 6.12 8.94
N SER A 146 -2.47 5.95 7.70
CA SER A 146 -3.60 6.72 7.17
C SER A 146 -4.86 6.48 8.01
N PRO A 147 -5.65 7.51 8.30
CA PRO A 147 -6.87 7.37 9.11
C PRO A 147 -7.94 6.51 8.45
N ILE A 148 -8.00 6.50 7.13
CA ILE A 148 -8.94 5.66 6.37
C ILE A 148 -8.13 4.64 5.57
N LYS A 149 -8.54 3.37 5.66
CA LYS A 149 -7.98 2.27 4.89
C LYS A 149 -9.11 1.46 4.26
N ALA A 150 -8.96 1.16 2.98
CA ALA A 150 -9.89 0.32 2.23
C ALA A 150 -9.08 -0.68 1.40
N GLY A 151 -9.63 -1.87 1.18
CA GLY A 151 -8.99 -2.88 0.36
C GLY A 151 -9.84 -4.14 0.23
N PHE A 152 -9.40 -5.07 -0.61
CA PHE A 152 -10.00 -6.38 -0.76
C PHE A 152 -9.48 -7.31 0.36
N HIS A 153 -10.39 -7.91 1.14
CA HIS A 153 -10.00 -8.77 2.24
C HIS A 153 -11.06 -9.84 2.52
N ASN A 154 -10.63 -11.01 3.01
CA ASN A 154 -11.54 -12.07 3.43
C ASN A 154 -12.05 -11.87 4.86
N TYR A 155 -11.23 -11.34 5.75
CA TYR A 155 -11.51 -11.19 7.19
C TYR A 155 -11.21 -9.77 7.67
N HIS A 156 -11.73 -8.76 6.98
CA HIS A 156 -11.48 -7.34 7.30
C HIS A 156 -9.98 -6.99 7.37
N GLY A 157 -9.17 -7.60 6.47
CA GLY A 157 -7.71 -7.43 6.46
C GLY A 157 -7.10 -7.84 7.80
N GLU A 158 -7.62 -8.95 8.39
CA GLU A 158 -7.25 -9.40 9.74
C GLU A 158 -7.46 -8.30 10.80
N GLY A 159 -8.46 -7.44 10.62
CA GLY A 159 -8.75 -6.31 11.49
C GLY A 159 -7.92 -5.05 11.24
N LEU A 160 -7.09 -5.01 10.20
CA LEU A 160 -6.23 -3.87 9.87
C LEU A 160 -6.93 -2.79 9.05
N TYR A 161 -8.02 -3.12 8.34
CA TYR A 161 -8.88 -2.15 7.65
C TYR A 161 -9.99 -1.63 8.57
N ARG A 162 -10.44 -0.41 8.29
CA ARG A 162 -11.58 0.24 8.94
C ARG A 162 -12.46 0.91 7.90
#